data_4fb77419cef37115854393249120c128
#
_entry.id   4fb77419cef37115854393249120c128
#
_cell.length_a   1.000
_cell.length_b   1.000
_cell.length_c   1.000
_cell.angle_alpha   90.00
_cell.angle_beta   90.00
_cell.angle_gamma   90.00
#
_symmetry.space_group_name_H-M   'P 1'
#
loop_
_entity.id
_entity.type
_entity.pdbx_description
1 polymer ?
#
loop_
_entity_poly.entity_id
_entity_poly.type
_entity_poly.pdbx_seq_one_letter_code
_entity_poly.pdbx_strand_id
1 'polypeptide(L)'
;IVINLSLDNNSQIFFIIFTILSLSLATYRYDNVTPFHSRVSIYLVFFLLLLEVLTASKKKPILAFILGLFSLLSLMWYVDFGAYTNIALLITITFLIYYQKYLNAIITIFSVMLSWLLFFIFVPLIEINEFFFQFKFLTNISEYLLGLEYPKPFSDKATRHTKALLFIIISGIFLINFLLNKKLLINSRTKITLLFIFISSVLLFKSGLMRSDGPHIKYSSGFYMFLIYFSMTYFFHLIISKNNLFNKILPKKNFNYLILIFLCFITILNNNALDIKNIISGEKNIFYLIKVNDEKLLNNNYSSFIKRFKQISNMDTCVQQFTDDNALPYFINKPTCTQFYVNSHIISGWTENKFIEQLKKSKPNFIVYSSNINWFKDRKNAPNADNFIISNYSLYEKINSWEIYKINNDSY
;
A
#
# COMPACT_ATOMS: atom_id res chain seq x y z
N ILE A 1 -1.16 -20.87 6.87
CA ILE A 1 -0.78 -21.54 5.61
C ILE A 1 0.34 -22.48 5.94
N VAL A 2 0.03 -23.76 6.19
CA VAL A 2 1.06 -24.77 6.35
C VAL A 2 1.59 -25.05 4.95
N ILE A 3 2.75 -24.52 4.64
CA ILE A 3 3.50 -24.91 3.44
C ILE A 3 3.93 -26.35 3.70
N ASN A 4 3.18 -27.28 3.12
CA ASN A 4 3.49 -28.70 3.26
C ASN A 4 4.69 -29.00 2.35
N LEU A 5 5.85 -28.59 2.81
CA LEU A 5 7.11 -29.08 2.28
C LEU A 5 7.17 -30.55 2.65
N SER A 6 7.75 -31.40 1.82
CA SER A 6 8.04 -32.80 2.15
C SER A 6 9.11 -32.91 3.26
N LEU A 7 8.97 -32.07 4.26
CA LEU A 7 9.82 -31.95 5.46
C LEU A 7 9.06 -32.50 6.65
N ASP A 8 9.77 -33.00 7.61
CA ASP A 8 9.19 -33.40 8.90
C ASP A 8 8.55 -32.16 9.59
N ASN A 9 7.61 -32.37 10.50
CA ASN A 9 6.88 -31.28 11.17
C ASN A 9 7.80 -30.27 11.85
N ASN A 10 8.92 -30.70 12.42
CA ASN A 10 9.88 -29.81 13.07
C ASN A 10 10.58 -28.88 12.07
N SER A 11 10.92 -29.39 10.88
CA SER A 11 11.50 -28.58 9.81
C SER A 11 10.49 -27.59 9.22
N GLN A 12 9.20 -27.95 9.17
CA GLN A 12 8.14 -27.02 8.75
C GLN A 12 7.98 -25.86 9.74
N ILE A 13 7.93 -26.15 11.03
CA ILE A 13 7.85 -25.13 12.09
C ILE A 13 9.08 -24.22 12.02
N PHE A 14 10.27 -24.78 11.87
CA PHE A 14 11.50 -24.01 11.69
C PHE A 14 11.41 -23.05 10.51
N PHE A 15 10.95 -23.50 9.34
CA PHE A 15 10.78 -22.66 8.17
C PHE A 15 9.79 -21.52 8.38
N ILE A 16 8.67 -21.79 9.04
CA ILE A 16 7.66 -20.77 9.33
C ILE A 16 8.25 -19.71 10.24
N ILE A 17 8.84 -20.11 11.36
CA ILE A 17 9.40 -19.17 12.36
C ILE A 17 10.58 -18.42 11.76
N PHE A 18 11.50 -19.09 11.04
CA PHE A 18 12.61 -18.44 10.36
C PHE A 18 12.14 -17.39 9.37
N THR A 19 11.12 -17.70 8.58
CA THR A 19 10.57 -16.77 7.60
C THR A 19 9.92 -15.56 8.27
N ILE A 20 9.16 -15.78 9.36
CA ILE A 20 8.54 -14.69 10.12
C ILE A 20 9.63 -13.78 10.73
N LEU A 21 10.66 -14.35 11.36
CA LEU A 21 11.76 -13.61 11.95
C LEU A 21 12.57 -12.84 10.90
N SER A 22 12.85 -13.49 9.77
CA SER A 22 13.58 -12.85 8.66
C SER A 22 12.79 -11.69 8.05
N LEU A 23 11.47 -11.84 7.89
CA LEU A 23 10.59 -10.76 7.48
C LEU A 23 10.59 -9.61 8.49
N SER A 24 10.52 -9.93 9.78
CA SER A 24 10.56 -8.92 10.84
C SER A 24 11.90 -8.15 10.83
N LEU A 25 13.03 -8.83 10.64
CA LEU A 25 14.34 -8.21 10.51
C LEU A 25 14.45 -7.34 9.25
N ALA A 26 13.93 -7.80 8.12
CA ALA A 26 13.94 -7.03 6.88
C ALA A 26 13.09 -5.76 6.95
N THR A 27 12.00 -5.80 7.69
CA THR A 27 11.07 -4.67 7.83
C THR A 27 11.50 -3.67 8.90
N TYR A 28 12.41 -4.06 9.79
CA TYR A 28 12.73 -3.36 11.03
C TYR A 28 13.56 -2.07 10.90
N ARG A 29 14.37 -1.91 9.89
CA ARG A 29 15.30 -0.74 9.79
C ARG A 29 14.66 0.64 9.61
N TYR A 30 13.36 0.77 9.82
CA TYR A 30 12.64 2.03 9.60
C TYR A 30 11.62 2.27 10.72
N ASP A 31 11.66 3.44 11.29
CA ASP A 31 10.88 3.89 12.45
C ASP A 31 9.35 3.89 12.26
N ASN A 32 8.88 3.56 11.09
CA ASN A 32 7.45 3.46 10.75
C ASN A 32 7.04 2.04 10.34
N VAL A 33 6.44 1.52 11.10
CA VAL A 33 5.91 0.37 11.77
C VAL A 33 5.12 -0.67 10.98
N THR A 34 4.70 -0.60 9.80
CA THR A 34 3.93 -1.71 9.27
C THR A 34 4.50 -2.24 7.97
N PRO A 35 4.91 -3.55 7.94
CA PRO A 35 5.21 -4.21 6.67
C PRO A 35 3.99 -4.25 5.76
N PHE A 36 2.81 -3.99 6.32
CA PHE A 36 1.55 -3.93 5.60
C PHE A 36 0.81 -2.66 6.00
N HIS A 37 0.96 -1.62 5.19
CA HIS A 37 0.13 -0.45 5.26
C HIS A 37 -1.36 -0.85 5.19
N SER A 38 -2.26 -0.08 5.80
CA SER A 38 -3.71 -0.34 5.76
C SER A 38 -4.25 -0.63 4.35
N ARG A 39 -3.65 -0.04 3.33
CA ARG A 39 -3.95 -0.29 1.92
C ARG A 39 -3.70 -1.73 1.48
N VAL A 40 -2.68 -2.38 2.05
CA VAL A 40 -2.27 -3.75 1.68
C VAL A 40 -3.07 -4.79 2.47
N SER A 41 -3.69 -4.43 3.58
CA SER A 41 -4.38 -5.37 4.47
C SER A 41 -5.48 -6.15 3.75
N ILE A 42 -6.29 -5.48 2.94
CA ILE A 42 -7.35 -6.15 2.17
C ILE A 42 -6.78 -7.11 1.13
N TYR A 43 -5.66 -6.74 0.50
CA TYR A 43 -4.96 -7.61 -0.44
C TYR A 43 -4.43 -8.88 0.24
N LEU A 44 -3.96 -8.79 1.49
CA LEU A 44 -3.53 -9.95 2.26
C LEU A 44 -4.68 -10.90 2.56
N VAL A 45 -5.82 -10.39 3.01
CA VAL A 45 -7.01 -11.22 3.28
C VAL A 45 -7.45 -11.90 1.99
N PHE A 46 -7.52 -11.16 0.89
CA PHE A 46 -7.79 -11.70 -0.43
C PHE A 46 -6.79 -12.81 -0.82
N PHE A 47 -5.50 -12.55 -0.63
CA PHE A 47 -4.43 -13.49 -0.96
C PHE A 47 -4.54 -14.80 -0.18
N LEU A 48 -4.88 -14.74 1.11
CA LEU A 48 -5.11 -15.93 1.93
C LEU A 48 -6.30 -16.75 1.45
N LEU A 49 -7.42 -16.08 1.13
CA LEU A 49 -8.61 -16.72 0.56
C LEU A 49 -8.31 -17.37 -0.78
N LEU A 50 -7.61 -16.66 -1.66
CA LEU A 50 -7.16 -17.13 -2.96
C LEU A 50 -6.35 -18.44 -2.83
N LEU A 51 -5.34 -18.44 -1.95
CA LEU A 51 -4.53 -19.63 -1.73
C LEU A 51 -5.36 -20.80 -1.21
N GLU A 52 -6.29 -20.55 -0.29
CA GLU A 52 -7.14 -21.60 0.25
C GLU A 52 -8.06 -22.19 -0.83
N VAL A 53 -8.71 -21.37 -1.67
CA VAL A 53 -9.58 -21.83 -2.76
C VAL A 53 -8.78 -22.58 -3.82
N LEU A 54 -7.60 -22.06 -4.19
CA LEU A 54 -6.79 -22.61 -5.26
C LEU A 54 -6.11 -23.92 -4.87
N THR A 55 -5.64 -24.03 -3.63
CA THR A 55 -4.83 -25.18 -3.18
C THR A 55 -5.61 -26.26 -2.45
N ALA A 56 -6.86 -26.01 -2.04
CA ALA A 56 -7.68 -27.01 -1.36
C ALA A 56 -7.95 -28.23 -2.25
N SER A 57 -7.89 -29.44 -1.66
CA SER A 57 -8.26 -30.68 -2.33
C SER A 57 -9.77 -30.83 -2.51
N LYS A 58 -10.56 -30.30 -1.56
CA LYS A 58 -12.02 -30.32 -1.58
C LYS A 58 -12.58 -29.04 -2.19
N LYS A 59 -13.81 -29.12 -2.73
CA LYS A 59 -14.55 -27.95 -3.20
C LYS A 59 -14.82 -26.99 -2.05
N LYS A 60 -14.60 -25.69 -2.26
CA LYS A 60 -14.78 -24.62 -1.27
C LYS A 60 -15.72 -23.52 -1.81
N PRO A 61 -17.01 -23.85 -2.08
CA PRO A 61 -17.92 -22.94 -2.77
C PRO A 61 -18.13 -21.62 -2.02
N ILE A 62 -18.25 -21.65 -0.69
CA ILE A 62 -18.42 -20.45 0.13
C ILE A 62 -17.20 -19.54 0.05
N LEU A 63 -15.99 -20.10 0.14
CA LEU A 63 -14.77 -19.32 0.03
C LEU A 63 -14.57 -18.78 -1.40
N ALA A 64 -14.97 -19.54 -2.42
CA ALA A 64 -14.95 -19.09 -3.81
C ALA A 64 -15.93 -17.93 -4.03
N PHE A 65 -17.10 -17.97 -3.40
CA PHE A 65 -18.07 -16.87 -3.42
C PHE A 65 -17.50 -15.61 -2.74
N ILE A 66 -16.97 -15.75 -1.53
CA ILE A 66 -16.33 -14.63 -0.80
C ILE A 66 -15.17 -14.05 -1.62
N LEU A 67 -14.35 -14.91 -2.25
CA LEU A 67 -13.23 -14.49 -3.09
C LEU A 67 -13.71 -13.59 -4.25
N GLY A 68 -14.82 -13.92 -4.90
CA GLY A 68 -15.38 -13.11 -5.98
C GLY A 68 -15.87 -11.72 -5.53
N LEU A 69 -16.41 -11.60 -4.31
CA LEU A 69 -16.82 -10.31 -3.74
C LEU A 69 -15.65 -9.32 -3.60
N PHE A 70 -14.42 -9.81 -3.42
CA PHE A 70 -13.25 -8.96 -3.33
C PHE A 70 -12.95 -8.18 -4.62
N SER A 71 -13.55 -8.57 -5.76
CA SER A 71 -13.43 -7.78 -7.00
C SER A 71 -13.85 -6.33 -6.79
N LEU A 72 -15.03 -6.11 -6.25
CA LEU A 72 -15.57 -4.77 -5.99
C LEU A 72 -15.06 -4.19 -4.66
N LEU A 73 -15.09 -4.96 -3.57
CA LEU A 73 -14.70 -4.49 -2.24
C LEU A 73 -13.28 -3.93 -2.20
N SER A 74 -12.34 -4.56 -2.92
CA SER A 74 -10.96 -4.08 -2.97
C SER A 74 -10.82 -2.77 -3.73
N LEU A 75 -11.60 -2.56 -4.78
CA LEU A 75 -11.63 -1.31 -5.55
C LEU A 75 -12.27 -0.17 -4.75
N MET A 76 -13.31 -0.47 -3.97
CA MET A 76 -13.92 0.50 -3.05
C MET A 76 -13.00 0.85 -1.89
N TRP A 77 -12.12 -0.06 -1.49
CA TRP A 77 -11.14 0.19 -0.44
C TRP A 77 -9.99 1.07 -0.92
N TYR A 78 -9.33 0.67 -2.00
CA TYR A 78 -8.29 1.45 -2.69
C TYR A 78 -8.19 1.02 -4.14
N VAL A 79 -8.31 1.95 -5.06
CA VAL A 79 -8.40 1.68 -6.50
C VAL A 79 -7.15 0.98 -7.06
N ASP A 80 -5.95 1.39 -6.66
CA ASP A 80 -4.70 0.78 -7.12
C ASP A 80 -4.55 -0.67 -6.63
N PHE A 81 -4.75 -0.92 -5.34
CA PHE A 81 -4.72 -2.28 -4.78
C PHE A 81 -5.90 -3.13 -5.23
N GLY A 82 -7.04 -2.51 -5.46
CA GLY A 82 -8.20 -3.16 -6.07
C GLY A 82 -7.92 -3.63 -7.49
N ALA A 83 -7.21 -2.84 -8.30
CA ALA A 83 -6.77 -3.26 -9.63
C ALA A 83 -5.84 -4.48 -9.54
N TYR A 84 -4.87 -4.49 -8.63
CA TYR A 84 -3.98 -5.65 -8.42
C TYR A 84 -4.74 -6.89 -7.94
N THR A 85 -5.72 -6.71 -7.06
CA THR A 85 -6.62 -7.77 -6.60
C THR A 85 -7.38 -8.38 -7.77
N ASN A 86 -7.93 -7.57 -8.66
CA ASN A 86 -8.68 -8.04 -9.82
C ASN A 86 -7.78 -8.76 -10.84
N ILE A 87 -6.55 -8.29 -11.07
CA ILE A 87 -5.56 -9.01 -11.89
C ILE A 87 -5.26 -10.39 -11.26
N ALA A 88 -4.98 -10.44 -9.96
CA ALA A 88 -4.72 -11.69 -9.27
C ALA A 88 -5.95 -12.62 -9.27
N LEU A 89 -7.16 -12.07 -9.18
CA LEU A 89 -8.41 -12.82 -9.27
C LEU A 89 -8.61 -13.44 -10.66
N LEU A 90 -8.35 -12.69 -11.72
CA LEU A 90 -8.41 -13.19 -13.10
C LEU A 90 -7.43 -14.35 -13.31
N ILE A 91 -6.18 -14.19 -12.85
CA ILE A 91 -5.18 -15.25 -12.88
C ILE A 91 -5.67 -16.47 -12.08
N THR A 92 -6.29 -16.25 -10.91
CA THR A 92 -6.83 -17.34 -10.08
C THR A 92 -7.94 -18.10 -10.79
N ILE A 93 -8.89 -17.42 -11.42
CA ILE A 93 -9.96 -18.05 -12.19
C ILE A 93 -9.36 -18.92 -13.31
N THR A 94 -8.36 -18.41 -14.04
CA THR A 94 -7.65 -19.17 -15.06
C THR A 94 -7.00 -20.44 -14.49
N PHE A 95 -6.35 -20.34 -13.32
CA PHE A 95 -5.78 -21.51 -12.65
C PHE A 95 -6.85 -22.50 -12.14
N LEU A 96 -7.98 -22.01 -11.63
CA LEU A 96 -9.10 -22.89 -11.23
C LEU A 96 -9.62 -23.69 -12.41
N ILE A 97 -9.76 -23.09 -13.58
CA ILE A 97 -10.15 -23.74 -14.82
C ILE A 97 -9.08 -24.78 -15.25
N TYR A 98 -7.82 -24.37 -15.27
CA TYR A 98 -6.70 -25.24 -15.64
C TYR A 98 -6.60 -26.48 -14.74
N TYR A 99 -6.83 -26.33 -13.42
CA TYR A 99 -6.85 -27.44 -12.46
C TYR A 99 -8.21 -28.15 -12.37
N GLN A 100 -9.11 -27.92 -13.32
CA GLN A 100 -10.44 -28.54 -13.41
C GLN A 100 -11.34 -28.31 -12.17
N LYS A 101 -11.11 -27.22 -11.45
CA LYS A 101 -11.95 -26.79 -10.31
C LYS A 101 -13.12 -25.92 -10.79
N TYR A 102 -13.84 -26.39 -11.81
CA TYR A 102 -14.87 -25.62 -12.52
C TYR A 102 -15.93 -25.02 -11.59
N LEU A 103 -16.40 -25.77 -10.59
CA LEU A 103 -17.40 -25.26 -9.67
C LEU A 103 -16.93 -24.03 -8.92
N ASN A 104 -15.68 -24.06 -8.39
CA ASN A 104 -15.13 -22.88 -7.70
C ASN A 104 -14.93 -21.70 -8.67
N ALA A 105 -14.50 -21.97 -9.91
CA ALA A 105 -14.35 -20.93 -10.94
C ALA A 105 -15.70 -20.26 -11.27
N ILE A 106 -16.75 -21.08 -11.53
CA ILE A 106 -18.10 -20.58 -11.85
C ILE A 106 -18.66 -19.76 -10.69
N ILE A 107 -18.54 -20.25 -9.45
CA ILE A 107 -19.04 -19.52 -8.27
C ILE A 107 -18.28 -18.20 -8.07
N THR A 108 -16.95 -18.19 -8.29
CA THR A 108 -16.16 -16.95 -8.21
C THR A 108 -16.60 -15.95 -9.28
N ILE A 109 -16.76 -16.37 -10.53
CA ILE A 109 -17.25 -15.51 -11.62
C ILE A 109 -18.66 -14.99 -11.32
N PHE A 110 -19.56 -15.87 -10.90
CA PHE A 110 -20.92 -15.49 -10.51
C PHE A 110 -20.92 -14.42 -9.40
N SER A 111 -20.08 -14.62 -8.38
CA SER A 111 -19.96 -13.66 -7.27
C SER A 111 -19.39 -12.30 -7.71
N VAL A 112 -18.41 -12.29 -8.64
CA VAL A 112 -17.94 -11.06 -9.27
C VAL A 112 -19.09 -10.36 -9.97
N MET A 113 -19.80 -11.05 -10.86
CA MET A 113 -20.92 -10.46 -11.60
C MET A 113 -22.02 -9.93 -10.67
N LEU A 114 -22.36 -10.70 -9.62
CA LEU A 114 -23.36 -10.31 -8.64
C LEU A 114 -22.94 -9.05 -7.87
N SER A 115 -21.71 -8.97 -7.42
CA SER A 115 -21.22 -7.80 -6.70
C SER A 115 -21.30 -6.51 -7.53
N TRP A 116 -20.90 -6.56 -8.79
CA TRP A 116 -20.99 -5.43 -9.71
C TRP A 116 -22.44 -5.09 -10.07
N LEU A 117 -23.30 -6.11 -10.28
CA LEU A 117 -24.73 -5.89 -10.52
C LEU A 117 -25.40 -5.16 -9.35
N LEU A 118 -25.16 -5.63 -8.12
CA LEU A 118 -25.68 -4.97 -6.93
C LEU A 118 -25.16 -3.53 -6.77
N PHE A 119 -23.89 -3.29 -7.08
CA PHE A 119 -23.33 -1.95 -7.08
C PHE A 119 -24.09 -1.00 -8.03
N PHE A 120 -24.32 -1.42 -9.27
CA PHE A 120 -25.05 -0.59 -10.25
C PHE A 120 -26.54 -0.41 -9.92
N ILE A 121 -27.16 -1.33 -9.18
CA ILE A 121 -28.58 -1.22 -8.81
C ILE A 121 -28.74 -0.33 -7.58
N PHE A 122 -27.89 -0.47 -6.57
CA PHE A 122 -28.12 0.14 -5.26
C PHE A 122 -27.32 1.44 -5.04
N VAL A 123 -26.27 1.70 -5.82
CA VAL A 123 -25.48 2.92 -5.65
C VAL A 123 -26.02 4.03 -6.57
N PRO A 124 -26.23 5.24 -6.05
CA PRO A 124 -26.67 6.37 -6.86
C PRO A 124 -25.73 6.68 -8.01
N LEU A 125 -26.29 7.10 -9.15
CA LEU A 125 -25.49 7.38 -10.37
C LEU A 125 -24.37 8.41 -10.15
N ILE A 126 -24.60 9.36 -9.27
CA ILE A 126 -23.60 10.39 -8.93
C ILE A 126 -22.36 9.75 -8.27
N GLU A 127 -22.58 8.83 -7.35
CA GLU A 127 -21.50 8.13 -6.65
C GLU A 127 -20.79 7.12 -7.56
N ILE A 128 -21.52 6.50 -8.50
CA ILE A 128 -20.93 5.67 -9.56
C ILE A 128 -19.99 6.50 -10.44
N ASN A 129 -20.41 7.70 -10.83
CA ASN A 129 -19.57 8.61 -11.62
C ASN A 129 -18.32 9.05 -10.85
N GLU A 130 -18.45 9.36 -9.56
CA GLU A 130 -17.30 9.68 -8.70
C GLU A 130 -16.36 8.47 -8.53
N PHE A 131 -16.89 7.27 -8.38
CA PHE A 131 -16.10 6.06 -8.32
C PHE A 131 -15.27 5.87 -9.62
N PHE A 132 -15.88 5.99 -10.80
CA PHE A 132 -15.14 5.89 -12.06
C PHE A 132 -14.22 7.08 -12.31
N PHE A 133 -14.53 8.25 -11.78
CA PHE A 133 -13.61 9.38 -11.79
C PHE A 133 -12.28 9.04 -11.13
N GLN A 134 -12.27 8.29 -10.01
CA GLN A 134 -11.05 7.89 -9.33
C GLN A 134 -10.14 7.02 -10.21
N PHE A 135 -10.68 6.15 -11.05
CA PHE A 135 -9.90 5.40 -12.03
C PHE A 135 -9.25 6.31 -13.07
N LYS A 136 -10.06 7.21 -13.65
CA LYS A 136 -9.56 8.18 -14.62
C LYS A 136 -8.50 9.10 -14.01
N PHE A 137 -8.72 9.51 -12.77
CA PHE A 137 -7.79 10.33 -12.01
C PHE A 137 -6.45 9.60 -11.86
N LEU A 138 -6.44 8.37 -11.31
CA LEU A 138 -5.22 7.60 -11.11
C LEU A 138 -4.48 7.30 -12.40
N THR A 139 -5.18 6.99 -13.49
CA THR A 139 -4.52 6.76 -14.78
C THR A 139 -3.85 8.01 -15.32
N ASN A 140 -4.48 9.17 -15.17
CA ASN A 140 -3.91 10.44 -15.66
C ASN A 140 -2.76 10.96 -14.81
N ILE A 141 -2.79 10.76 -13.49
CA ILE A 141 -1.71 11.24 -12.61
C ILE A 141 -0.57 10.23 -12.43
N SER A 142 -0.80 8.94 -12.72
CA SER A 142 0.19 7.88 -12.46
C SER A 142 1.53 8.12 -13.16
N GLU A 143 1.51 8.68 -14.35
CA GLU A 143 2.71 9.02 -15.11
C GLU A 143 3.52 10.13 -14.43
N TYR A 144 2.86 11.13 -13.89
CA TYR A 144 3.48 12.25 -13.18
C TYR A 144 3.97 11.86 -11.78
N LEU A 145 3.31 10.90 -11.15
CA LEU A 145 3.73 10.39 -9.83
C LEU A 145 4.88 9.40 -9.93
N LEU A 146 5.10 8.76 -11.08
CA LEU A 146 6.12 7.75 -11.24
C LEU A 146 7.53 8.34 -11.09
N GLY A 147 8.22 7.96 -10.02
CA GLY A 147 9.55 8.46 -9.74
C GLY A 147 9.61 9.91 -9.25
N LEU A 148 8.52 10.41 -8.70
CA LEU A 148 8.36 11.82 -8.27
C LEU A 148 9.50 12.30 -7.37
N GLU A 149 9.93 11.50 -6.38
CA GLU A 149 10.99 11.89 -5.43
C GLU A 149 12.36 11.36 -5.84
N TYR A 150 12.39 10.24 -6.54
CA TYR A 150 13.62 9.54 -6.90
C TYR A 150 13.58 9.07 -8.34
N PRO A 151 14.75 9.04 -8.99
CA PRO A 151 14.85 8.63 -10.38
C PRO A 151 14.40 7.17 -10.58
N LYS A 152 14.07 6.83 -11.81
CA LYS A 152 13.67 5.48 -12.23
C LYS A 152 14.79 4.47 -11.96
N PRO A 153 14.50 3.16 -11.80
CA PRO A 153 15.51 2.14 -11.66
C PRO A 153 16.62 2.27 -12.74
N PHE A 154 17.85 1.98 -12.34
CA PHE A 154 19.06 2.10 -13.18
C PHE A 154 19.49 3.51 -13.61
N SER A 155 18.86 4.58 -13.10
CA SER A 155 19.37 5.92 -13.24
C SER A 155 20.44 6.23 -12.16
N ASP A 156 21.26 7.26 -12.37
CA ASP A 156 22.47 7.55 -11.56
C ASP A 156 22.23 7.68 -10.05
N LYS A 157 21.04 8.09 -9.65
CA LYS A 157 20.66 8.25 -8.23
C LYS A 157 19.77 7.12 -7.71
N ALA A 158 19.51 6.12 -8.51
CA ALA A 158 18.49 5.10 -8.29
C ALA A 158 18.97 3.92 -7.43
N THR A 159 19.36 4.14 -6.19
CA THR A 159 19.94 3.07 -5.38
C THR A 159 18.93 2.09 -4.79
N ARG A 160 17.82 2.58 -4.22
CA ARG A 160 16.85 1.74 -3.47
C ARG A 160 15.95 0.92 -4.38
N HIS A 161 15.33 1.56 -5.34
CA HIS A 161 14.41 0.88 -6.27
C HIS A 161 15.16 -0.01 -7.27
N THR A 162 16.40 0.33 -7.67
CA THR A 162 17.26 -0.59 -8.44
C THR A 162 17.56 -1.85 -7.64
N LYS A 163 17.93 -1.73 -6.35
CA LYS A 163 18.13 -2.90 -5.47
C LYS A 163 16.85 -3.72 -5.33
N ALA A 164 15.70 -3.09 -5.14
CA ALA A 164 14.41 -3.77 -5.04
C ALA A 164 14.08 -4.55 -6.33
N LEU A 165 14.29 -3.94 -7.50
CA LEU A 165 14.10 -4.61 -8.79
C LEU A 165 15.05 -5.81 -8.95
N LEU A 166 16.32 -5.66 -8.59
CA LEU A 166 17.28 -6.77 -8.60
C LEU A 166 16.84 -7.90 -7.67
N PHE A 167 16.32 -7.60 -6.48
CA PHE A 167 15.78 -8.63 -5.59
C PHE A 167 14.56 -9.34 -6.18
N ILE A 168 13.69 -8.65 -6.91
CA ILE A 168 12.57 -9.29 -7.63
C ILE A 168 13.11 -10.22 -8.73
N ILE A 169 14.09 -9.78 -9.50
CA ILE A 169 14.73 -10.61 -10.55
C ILE A 169 15.35 -11.86 -9.92
N ILE A 170 16.12 -11.71 -8.84
CA ILE A 170 16.72 -12.83 -8.11
C ILE A 170 15.64 -13.78 -7.58
N SER A 171 14.57 -13.26 -6.99
CA SER A 171 13.45 -14.08 -6.51
C SER A 171 12.75 -14.83 -7.64
N GLY A 172 12.65 -14.23 -8.83
CA GLY A 172 12.15 -14.87 -10.04
C GLY A 172 13.03 -16.03 -10.51
N ILE A 173 14.35 -15.84 -10.50
CA ILE A 173 15.31 -16.92 -10.84
C ILE A 173 15.16 -18.09 -9.87
N PHE A 174 15.06 -17.83 -8.57
CA PHE A 174 14.81 -18.88 -7.58
C PHE A 174 13.48 -19.59 -7.82
N LEU A 175 12.41 -18.83 -8.12
CA LEU A 175 11.11 -19.41 -8.42
C LEU A 175 11.16 -20.33 -9.65
N ILE A 176 11.80 -19.89 -10.74
CA ILE A 176 11.98 -20.71 -11.94
C ILE A 176 12.67 -22.03 -11.58
N ASN A 177 13.74 -21.97 -10.79
CA ASN A 177 14.43 -23.17 -10.33
C ASN A 177 13.49 -24.08 -9.50
N PHE A 178 12.66 -23.53 -8.59
CA PHE A 178 11.69 -24.32 -7.83
C PHE A 178 10.62 -24.96 -8.72
N LEU A 179 10.18 -24.28 -9.76
CA LEU A 179 9.15 -24.80 -10.66
C LEU A 179 9.67 -25.91 -11.59
N LEU A 180 10.88 -25.71 -12.15
CA LEU A 180 11.44 -26.60 -13.19
C LEU A 180 12.23 -27.77 -12.60
N ASN A 181 12.84 -27.61 -11.44
CA ASN A 181 13.70 -28.67 -10.89
C ASN A 181 12.88 -29.77 -10.23
N LYS A 182 12.72 -30.89 -10.96
CA LYS A 182 12.00 -32.08 -10.48
C LYS A 182 12.68 -32.77 -9.27
N LYS A 183 14.00 -32.55 -9.05
CA LYS A 183 14.74 -33.13 -7.92
C LYS A 183 14.39 -32.45 -6.58
N LEU A 184 13.80 -31.24 -6.65
CA LEU A 184 13.30 -30.57 -5.46
C LEU A 184 11.94 -31.15 -5.11
N LEU A 185 11.85 -31.81 -3.96
CA LEU A 185 10.63 -32.42 -3.45
C LEU A 185 9.62 -31.38 -2.93
N ILE A 186 9.22 -30.48 -3.82
CA ILE A 186 8.26 -29.42 -3.51
C ILE A 186 6.90 -29.81 -4.11
N ASN A 187 5.87 -29.88 -3.29
CA ASN A 187 4.54 -30.23 -3.73
C ASN A 187 3.88 -29.12 -4.58
N SER A 188 2.86 -29.48 -5.37
CA SER A 188 2.16 -28.55 -6.26
C SER A 188 1.54 -27.37 -5.52
N ARG A 189 1.04 -27.58 -4.29
CA ARG A 189 0.47 -26.51 -3.46
C ARG A 189 1.50 -25.44 -3.15
N THR A 190 2.70 -25.83 -2.74
CA THR A 190 3.81 -24.91 -2.46
C THR A 190 4.26 -24.18 -3.71
N LYS A 191 4.37 -24.87 -4.86
CA LYS A 191 4.73 -24.25 -6.14
C LYS A 191 3.75 -23.14 -6.53
N ILE A 192 2.46 -23.41 -6.42
CA ILE A 192 1.39 -22.43 -6.68
C ILE A 192 1.49 -21.25 -5.72
N THR A 193 1.70 -21.52 -4.42
CA THR A 193 1.86 -20.48 -3.41
C THR A 193 3.03 -19.55 -3.74
N LEU A 194 4.21 -20.11 -4.05
CA LEU A 194 5.39 -19.34 -4.40
C LEU A 194 5.19 -18.51 -5.69
N LEU A 195 4.50 -19.07 -6.68
CA LEU A 195 4.16 -18.35 -7.90
C LEU A 195 3.27 -17.13 -7.61
N PHE A 196 2.23 -17.30 -6.80
CA PHE A 196 1.36 -16.17 -6.45
C PHE A 196 2.04 -15.13 -5.55
N ILE A 197 2.95 -15.54 -4.66
CA ILE A 197 3.79 -14.60 -3.91
C ILE A 197 4.65 -13.79 -4.86
N PHE A 198 5.20 -14.40 -5.90
CA PHE A 198 6.00 -13.70 -6.90
C PHE A 198 5.17 -12.72 -7.73
N ILE A 199 3.99 -13.14 -8.22
CA ILE A 199 3.05 -12.26 -8.93
C ILE A 199 2.69 -11.05 -8.05
N SER A 200 2.36 -11.30 -6.79
CA SER A 200 2.07 -10.24 -5.82
C SER A 200 3.27 -9.31 -5.61
N SER A 201 4.49 -9.84 -5.60
CA SER A 201 5.73 -9.05 -5.50
C SER A 201 5.85 -8.05 -6.65
N VAL A 202 5.58 -8.49 -7.87
CA VAL A 202 5.67 -7.64 -9.07
C VAL A 202 4.59 -6.56 -9.06
N LEU A 203 3.35 -6.93 -8.74
CA LEU A 203 2.23 -5.99 -8.69
C LEU A 203 2.44 -4.90 -7.62
N LEU A 204 2.85 -5.31 -6.42
CA LEU A 204 3.09 -4.37 -5.32
C LEU A 204 4.32 -3.49 -5.55
N PHE A 205 5.36 -4.00 -6.21
CA PHE A 205 6.53 -3.21 -6.57
C PHE A 205 6.16 -2.04 -7.49
N LYS A 206 5.24 -2.24 -8.44
CA LYS A 206 4.73 -1.15 -9.26
C LYS A 206 4.13 -0.02 -8.42
N SER A 207 3.36 -0.36 -7.38
CA SER A 207 2.83 0.66 -6.45
C SER A 207 3.96 1.40 -5.71
N GLY A 208 5.01 0.70 -5.28
CA GLY A 208 6.19 1.32 -4.66
C GLY A 208 6.94 2.28 -5.57
N LEU A 209 6.93 2.06 -6.88
CA LEU A 209 7.59 2.92 -7.85
C LEU A 209 6.88 4.27 -8.06
N MET A 210 5.63 4.44 -7.66
CA MET A 210 4.90 5.69 -7.88
C MET A 210 5.63 6.90 -7.26
N ARG A 211 6.09 6.77 -6.00
CA ARG A 211 6.92 7.81 -5.37
C ARG A 211 8.39 7.49 -5.35
N SER A 212 8.75 6.20 -5.36
CA SER A 212 10.12 5.68 -5.31
C SER A 212 10.92 6.08 -4.06
N ASP A 213 10.27 6.58 -3.01
CA ASP A 213 10.91 6.86 -1.73
C ASP A 213 11.11 5.58 -0.90
N GLY A 214 11.90 5.71 0.18
CA GLY A 214 12.21 4.57 1.05
C GLY A 214 10.99 3.87 1.63
N PRO A 215 10.00 4.59 2.20
CA PRO A 215 8.77 4.00 2.71
C PRO A 215 7.97 3.24 1.65
N HIS A 216 7.73 3.82 0.46
CA HIS A 216 6.92 3.19 -0.59
C HIS A 216 7.59 1.93 -1.16
N ILE A 217 8.90 1.98 -1.43
CA ILE A 217 9.66 0.78 -1.85
C ILE A 217 9.62 -0.30 -0.77
N LYS A 218 9.68 0.08 0.50
CA LYS A 218 9.60 -0.86 1.61
C LYS A 218 8.23 -1.53 1.73
N TYR A 219 7.14 -0.78 1.62
CA TYR A 219 5.78 -1.35 1.67
C TYR A 219 5.55 -2.39 0.58
N SER A 220 6.20 -2.23 -0.57
CA SER A 220 6.12 -3.17 -1.67
C SER A 220 7.06 -4.37 -1.52
N SER A 221 7.97 -4.37 -0.53
CA SER A 221 9.08 -5.34 -0.46
C SER A 221 8.72 -6.68 0.19
N GLY A 222 7.65 -6.75 0.97
CA GLY A 222 7.37 -7.90 1.84
C GLY A 222 7.36 -9.25 1.12
N PHE A 223 6.70 -9.34 -0.02
CA PHE A 223 6.56 -10.61 -0.74
C PHE A 223 7.85 -11.08 -1.42
N TYR A 224 8.61 -10.20 -2.07
CA TYR A 224 9.86 -10.64 -2.71
C TYR A 224 10.96 -10.93 -1.67
N MET A 225 10.98 -10.22 -0.58
CA MET A 225 11.88 -10.54 0.54
C MET A 225 11.53 -11.90 1.14
N PHE A 226 10.23 -12.20 1.30
CA PHE A 226 9.80 -13.54 1.70
C PHE A 226 10.35 -14.62 0.77
N LEU A 227 10.23 -14.44 -0.56
CA LEU A 227 10.74 -15.41 -1.53
C LEU A 227 12.24 -15.60 -1.43
N ILE A 228 13.01 -14.53 -1.23
CA ILE A 228 14.46 -14.60 -1.08
C ILE A 228 14.82 -15.38 0.19
N TYR A 229 14.24 -15.02 1.34
CA TYR A 229 14.53 -15.70 2.59
C TYR A 229 14.07 -17.17 2.56
N PHE A 230 12.90 -17.45 2.01
CA PHE A 230 12.44 -18.80 1.81
C PHE A 230 13.43 -19.61 0.96
N SER A 231 13.87 -19.04 -0.16
CA SER A 231 14.79 -19.69 -1.08
C SER A 231 16.15 -19.96 -0.41
N MET A 232 16.72 -18.95 0.26
CA MET A 232 17.99 -19.09 0.98
C MET A 232 17.91 -20.16 2.06
N THR A 233 16.84 -20.15 2.85
CA THR A 233 16.61 -21.15 3.92
C THR A 233 16.46 -22.55 3.35
N TYR A 234 15.71 -22.68 2.26
CA TYR A 234 15.50 -23.97 1.62
C TYR A 234 16.81 -24.54 1.04
N PHE A 235 17.60 -23.74 0.33
CA PHE A 235 18.91 -24.16 -0.17
C PHE A 235 19.89 -24.48 0.96
N PHE A 236 19.91 -23.69 2.01
CA PHE A 236 20.73 -23.93 3.18
C PHE A 236 20.38 -25.26 3.84
N HIS A 237 19.06 -25.53 4.01
CA HIS A 237 18.59 -26.82 4.50
C HIS A 237 19.04 -27.99 3.61
N LEU A 238 18.97 -27.85 2.27
CA LEU A 238 19.45 -28.88 1.36
C LEU A 238 20.96 -29.16 1.49
N ILE A 239 21.78 -28.13 1.64
CA ILE A 239 23.23 -28.24 1.82
C ILE A 239 23.53 -29.02 3.11
N ILE A 240 22.90 -28.60 4.23
CA ILE A 240 23.12 -29.26 5.52
C ILE A 240 22.64 -30.71 5.46
N SER A 241 21.48 -30.98 4.86
CA SER A 241 20.91 -32.33 4.81
C SER A 241 21.76 -33.32 4.02
N LYS A 242 22.56 -32.83 3.05
CA LYS A 242 23.47 -33.65 2.24
C LYS A 242 24.85 -33.83 2.86
N ASN A 243 25.23 -33.03 3.83
CA ASN A 243 26.56 -33.05 4.40
C ASN A 243 26.64 -33.93 5.64
N ASN A 244 27.21 -35.14 5.50
CA ASN A 244 27.35 -36.15 6.58
C ASN A 244 28.19 -35.66 7.78
N LEU A 245 29.14 -34.73 7.58
CA LEU A 245 29.93 -34.13 8.62
C LEU A 245 29.07 -33.27 9.57
N PHE A 246 28.22 -32.42 9.03
CA PHE A 246 27.31 -31.59 9.82
C PHE A 246 26.29 -32.43 10.61
N ASN A 247 25.79 -33.51 10.01
CA ASN A 247 24.86 -34.42 10.68
C ASN A 247 25.48 -35.20 11.85
N LYS A 248 26.81 -35.40 11.84
CA LYS A 248 27.56 -36.02 12.95
C LYS A 248 27.83 -35.04 14.09
N ILE A 249 28.13 -33.78 13.80
CA ILE A 249 28.52 -32.77 14.81
C ILE A 249 27.28 -32.19 15.50
N LEU A 250 26.22 -31.93 14.72
CA LEU A 250 24.98 -31.36 15.24
C LEU A 250 23.78 -32.13 14.66
N PRO A 251 23.08 -32.91 15.47
CA PRO A 251 21.86 -33.57 15.06
C PRO A 251 20.91 -32.51 14.47
N LYS A 252 20.35 -32.81 13.31
CA LYS A 252 19.51 -31.92 12.50
C LYS A 252 18.49 -31.08 13.30
N LYS A 253 17.93 -31.72 14.35
CA LYS A 253 16.97 -31.11 15.27
C LYS A 253 17.58 -29.97 16.11
N ASN A 254 18.77 -30.20 16.67
CA ASN A 254 19.44 -29.23 17.54
C ASN A 254 20.01 -28.03 16.78
N PHE A 255 20.46 -28.23 15.54
CA PHE A 255 20.93 -27.14 14.68
C PHE A 255 19.81 -26.18 14.30
N ASN A 256 18.64 -26.69 13.97
CA ASN A 256 17.48 -25.85 13.68
C ASN A 256 17.06 -24.99 14.87
N TYR A 257 17.09 -25.54 16.09
CA TYR A 257 16.81 -24.77 17.31
C TYR A 257 17.87 -23.70 17.58
N LEU A 258 19.13 -24.00 17.32
CA LEU A 258 20.24 -23.07 17.56
C LEU A 258 20.15 -21.86 16.61
N ILE A 259 19.86 -22.08 15.32
CA ILE A 259 19.59 -21.00 14.35
C ILE A 259 18.36 -20.19 14.78
N LEU A 260 17.30 -20.86 15.21
CA LEU A 260 16.09 -20.18 15.65
C LEU A 260 16.37 -19.25 16.84
N ILE A 261 17.07 -19.76 17.87
CA ILE A 261 17.48 -18.98 19.05
C ILE A 261 18.37 -17.81 18.63
N PHE A 262 19.33 -18.03 17.74
CA PHE A 262 20.22 -16.99 17.24
C PHE A 262 19.44 -15.89 16.48
N LEU A 263 18.48 -16.26 15.64
CA LEU A 263 17.62 -15.30 14.92
C LEU A 263 16.68 -14.55 15.86
N CYS A 264 16.09 -15.24 16.84
CA CYS A 264 15.31 -14.59 17.89
C CYS A 264 16.16 -13.56 18.64
N PHE A 265 17.38 -13.93 19.02
CA PHE A 265 18.32 -13.07 19.72
C PHE A 265 18.68 -11.82 18.87
N ILE A 266 19.04 -12.02 17.59
CA ILE A 266 19.31 -10.90 16.68
C ILE A 266 18.06 -10.02 16.51
N THR A 267 16.88 -10.63 16.37
CA THR A 267 15.63 -9.89 16.25
C THR A 267 15.35 -9.04 17.48
N ILE A 268 15.56 -9.59 18.66
CA ILE A 268 15.40 -8.87 19.94
C ILE A 268 16.43 -7.74 20.06
N LEU A 269 17.70 -8.00 19.75
CA LEU A 269 18.77 -6.98 19.85
C LEU A 269 18.58 -5.83 18.86
N ASN A 270 18.08 -6.13 17.68
CA ASN A 270 17.91 -5.12 16.62
C ASN A 270 16.53 -4.43 16.65
N ASN A 271 15.61 -4.85 17.51
CA ASN A 271 14.23 -4.41 17.43
C ASN A 271 13.81 -3.53 18.61
N ASN A 272 13.98 -2.20 18.45
CA ASN A 272 13.52 -1.23 19.45
C ASN A 272 11.99 -1.33 19.71
N ALA A 273 11.22 -1.90 18.76
CA ALA A 273 9.79 -2.14 18.97
C ALA A 273 9.51 -3.22 20.02
N LEU A 274 10.47 -4.11 20.28
CA LEU A 274 10.42 -5.09 21.37
C LEU A 274 11.03 -4.56 22.69
N ASP A 275 11.50 -3.31 22.70
CA ASP A 275 11.89 -2.65 23.96
C ASP A 275 10.63 -2.48 24.82
N ILE A 276 10.66 -3.07 26.02
CA ILE A 276 9.56 -3.02 26.98
C ILE A 276 9.15 -1.57 27.28
N LYS A 277 10.11 -0.64 27.31
CA LYS A 277 9.81 0.79 27.48
C LYS A 277 8.97 1.34 26.32
N ASN A 278 9.28 0.96 25.09
CA ASN A 278 8.53 1.40 23.90
C ASN A 278 7.15 0.73 23.84
N ILE A 279 7.00 -0.51 24.26
CA ILE A 279 5.72 -1.19 24.36
C ILE A 279 4.83 -0.49 25.38
N ILE A 280 5.35 -0.25 26.60
CA ILE A 280 4.59 0.43 27.67
C ILE A 280 4.27 1.87 27.31
N SER A 281 5.21 2.60 26.67
CA SER A 281 4.96 3.97 26.21
C SER A 281 3.96 4.01 25.05
N GLY A 282 4.01 3.04 24.14
CA GLY A 282 3.05 2.87 23.06
C GLY A 282 1.63 2.62 23.59
N GLU A 283 1.48 1.76 24.58
CA GLU A 283 0.20 1.48 25.22
C GLU A 283 -0.37 2.75 25.90
N LYS A 284 0.44 3.45 26.67
CA LYS A 284 0.05 4.75 27.26
C LYS A 284 -0.31 5.79 26.23
N ASN A 285 0.44 5.85 25.11
CA ASN A 285 0.17 6.77 24.01
C ASN A 285 -1.17 6.45 23.31
N ILE A 286 -1.49 5.17 23.11
CA ILE A 286 -2.79 4.76 22.54
C ILE A 286 -3.94 5.21 23.43
N PHE A 287 -3.87 4.94 24.73
CA PHE A 287 -4.90 5.39 25.67
C PHE A 287 -5.00 6.93 25.77
N TYR A 288 -3.87 7.63 25.65
CA TYR A 288 -3.86 9.08 25.57
C TYR A 288 -4.54 9.56 24.27
N LEU A 289 -4.17 8.99 23.11
CA LEU A 289 -4.73 9.38 21.82
C LEU A 289 -6.23 9.13 21.69
N ILE A 290 -6.75 8.05 22.32
CA ILE A 290 -8.21 7.78 22.36
C ILE A 290 -8.96 8.84 23.17
N LYS A 291 -8.33 9.43 24.20
CA LYS A 291 -8.96 10.37 25.14
C LYS A 291 -8.72 11.83 24.81
N VAL A 292 -7.68 12.13 24.00
CA VAL A 292 -7.32 13.50 23.69
C VAL A 292 -8.17 14.03 22.55
N ASN A 293 -8.60 15.29 22.66
CA ASN A 293 -9.22 15.98 21.53
C ASN A 293 -8.16 16.26 20.46
N ASP A 294 -8.46 16.00 19.20
CA ASP A 294 -7.55 16.18 18.07
C ASP A 294 -6.97 17.58 17.98
N GLU A 295 -7.73 18.62 18.37
CA GLU A 295 -7.24 19.99 18.41
C GLU A 295 -6.07 20.19 19.38
N LYS A 296 -5.94 19.37 20.43
CA LYS A 296 -4.81 19.42 21.37
C LYS A 296 -3.54 18.77 20.83
N LEU A 297 -3.66 17.99 19.75
CA LEU A 297 -2.52 17.38 19.06
C LEU A 297 -1.86 18.32 18.05
N LEU A 298 -2.54 19.42 17.71
CA LEU A 298 -2.03 20.41 16.78
C LEU A 298 -0.90 21.23 17.44
N ASN A 299 0.11 21.54 16.65
CA ASN A 299 1.09 22.52 17.08
C ASN A 299 0.45 23.92 17.20
N ASN A 300 1.03 24.78 18.02
CA ASN A 300 0.48 26.11 18.32
C ASN A 300 0.26 26.99 17.06
N ASN A 301 1.16 26.88 16.07
CA ASN A 301 1.08 27.67 14.85
C ASN A 301 -0.11 27.23 13.99
N TYR A 302 -0.32 25.92 13.88
CA TYR A 302 -1.45 25.38 13.10
C TYR A 302 -2.77 25.60 13.83
N SER A 303 -2.80 25.42 15.15
CA SER A 303 -3.99 25.70 15.97
C SER A 303 -4.44 27.16 15.86
N SER A 304 -3.51 28.11 15.93
CA SER A 304 -3.82 29.54 15.76
C SER A 304 -4.36 29.86 14.36
N PHE A 305 -3.76 29.27 13.32
CA PHE A 305 -4.25 29.37 11.94
C PHE A 305 -5.67 28.83 11.80
N ILE A 306 -5.95 27.59 12.27
CA ILE A 306 -7.28 26.96 12.19
C ILE A 306 -8.32 27.81 12.89
N LYS A 307 -8.02 28.30 14.11
CA LYS A 307 -8.94 29.15 14.87
C LYS A 307 -9.28 30.43 14.12
N ARG A 308 -8.29 31.08 13.52
CA ARG A 308 -8.50 32.31 12.77
C ARG A 308 -9.26 32.05 11.46
N PHE A 309 -8.88 31.00 10.75
CA PHE A 309 -9.54 30.66 9.48
C PHE A 309 -11.00 30.22 9.67
N LYS A 310 -11.33 29.53 10.77
CA LYS A 310 -12.73 29.27 11.17
C LYS A 310 -13.55 30.56 11.29
N GLN A 311 -12.99 31.61 11.90
CA GLN A 311 -13.66 32.90 12.03
C GLN A 311 -13.91 33.56 10.67
N ILE A 312 -12.89 33.59 9.82
CA ILE A 312 -12.93 34.25 8.50
C ILE A 312 -13.93 33.52 7.59
N SER A 313 -13.89 32.19 7.56
CA SER A 313 -14.70 31.37 6.67
C SER A 313 -16.06 30.96 7.25
N ASN A 314 -16.49 31.58 8.36
CA ASN A 314 -17.70 31.14 9.08
C ASN A 314 -18.96 31.05 8.20
N MET A 315 -19.16 32.00 7.30
CA MET A 315 -20.31 32.06 6.39
C MET A 315 -20.18 31.22 5.13
N ASP A 316 -19.01 30.63 4.88
CA ASP A 316 -18.79 29.84 3.67
C ASP A 316 -19.38 28.45 3.82
N THR A 317 -19.92 27.89 2.76
CA THR A 317 -20.45 26.51 2.71
C THR A 317 -19.36 25.48 2.47
N CYS A 318 -18.26 25.87 1.86
CA CYS A 318 -17.10 25.05 1.58
C CYS A 318 -15.80 25.89 1.70
N VAL A 319 -14.68 25.22 1.84
CA VAL A 319 -13.36 25.86 1.86
C VAL A 319 -12.48 25.22 0.78
N GLN A 320 -11.60 25.99 0.19
CA GLN A 320 -10.64 25.48 -0.76
C GLN A 320 -9.21 25.70 -0.29
N GLN A 321 -8.37 24.74 -0.60
CA GLN A 321 -6.94 24.84 -0.34
C GLN A 321 -6.13 24.47 -1.58
N PHE A 322 -4.98 25.08 -1.67
CA PHE A 322 -3.93 24.76 -2.64
C PHE A 322 -2.63 24.48 -1.85
N THR A 323 -2.69 23.42 -1.05
CA THR A 323 -1.64 22.96 -0.12
C THR A 323 -1.61 21.44 -0.10
N ASP A 324 -0.60 20.86 0.54
CA ASP A 324 -0.53 19.40 0.79
C ASP A 324 -1.16 18.99 2.14
N ASP A 325 -1.85 19.91 2.82
CA ASP A 325 -2.47 19.64 4.11
C ASP A 325 -3.83 18.92 3.93
N ASN A 326 -3.88 17.65 4.29
CA ASN A 326 -5.10 16.83 4.22
C ASN A 326 -6.07 17.10 5.37
N ALA A 327 -5.62 17.74 6.45
CA ALA A 327 -6.38 17.84 7.69
C ALA A 327 -7.23 19.14 7.76
N LEU A 328 -6.95 20.12 6.92
CA LEU A 328 -7.61 21.41 6.97
C LEU A 328 -9.14 21.33 6.88
N PRO A 329 -9.76 20.63 5.91
CA PRO A 329 -11.22 20.52 5.82
C PRO A 329 -11.85 19.87 7.08
N TYR A 330 -11.16 18.86 7.64
CA TYR A 330 -11.59 18.20 8.87
C TYR A 330 -11.63 19.16 10.05
N PHE A 331 -10.53 19.89 10.31
CA PHE A 331 -10.48 20.82 11.43
C PHE A 331 -11.38 22.05 11.26
N ILE A 332 -11.64 22.48 10.04
CA ILE A 332 -12.59 23.56 9.75
C ILE A 332 -14.05 23.06 9.82
N ASN A 333 -14.26 21.75 9.74
CA ASN A 333 -15.57 21.10 9.66
C ASN A 333 -16.37 21.60 8.44
N LYS A 334 -15.72 21.70 7.29
CA LYS A 334 -16.34 22.09 6.01
C LYS A 334 -15.77 21.25 4.88
N PRO A 335 -16.60 20.90 3.87
CA PRO A 335 -16.12 20.21 2.68
C PRO A 335 -15.20 21.12 1.87
N THR A 336 -14.40 20.53 0.98
CA THR A 336 -13.69 21.27 -0.05
C THR A 336 -14.64 21.74 -1.15
N CYS A 337 -14.38 22.91 -1.72
CA CYS A 337 -15.21 23.46 -2.80
C CYS A 337 -15.01 22.73 -4.14
N THR A 338 -13.93 22.00 -4.26
CA THR A 338 -13.62 21.11 -5.40
C THR A 338 -13.32 19.71 -4.90
N GLN A 339 -13.30 18.73 -5.80
CA GLN A 339 -12.89 17.37 -5.47
C GLN A 339 -11.38 17.24 -5.17
N PHE A 340 -10.60 18.27 -5.40
CA PHE A 340 -9.16 18.30 -5.15
C PHE A 340 -8.89 18.95 -3.80
N TYR A 341 -8.52 18.14 -2.80
CA TYR A 341 -8.27 18.59 -1.43
C TYR A 341 -6.77 18.71 -1.10
N VAL A 342 -5.88 18.31 -2.02
CA VAL A 342 -4.43 18.51 -1.93
C VAL A 342 -3.84 18.89 -3.29
N ASN A 343 -2.82 19.73 -3.29
CA ASN A 343 -2.18 20.17 -4.53
C ASN A 343 -1.41 19.07 -5.24
N SER A 344 -0.93 18.05 -4.54
CA SER A 344 -0.29 16.86 -5.14
C SER A 344 -1.19 16.09 -6.10
N HIS A 345 -2.49 16.35 -6.07
CA HIS A 345 -3.45 15.80 -7.03
C HIS A 345 -3.66 16.71 -8.27
N ILE A 346 -3.08 17.91 -8.28
CA ILE A 346 -3.27 18.92 -9.35
C ILE A 346 -1.95 19.09 -10.12
N ILE A 347 -1.42 17.98 -10.64
CA ILE A 347 -0.08 17.93 -11.25
C ILE A 347 -0.05 17.54 -12.72
N SER A 348 -1.20 17.29 -13.32
CA SER A 348 -1.32 17.01 -14.74
C SER A 348 -2.20 18.05 -15.41
N GLY A 349 -1.98 18.33 -16.71
CA GLY A 349 -2.81 19.27 -17.44
C GLY A 349 -4.30 18.96 -17.37
N TRP A 350 -4.67 17.68 -17.31
CA TRP A 350 -6.06 17.27 -17.14
C TRP A 350 -6.60 17.61 -15.75
N THR A 351 -5.89 17.27 -14.68
CA THR A 351 -6.33 17.54 -13.29
C THR A 351 -6.32 19.03 -13.00
N GLU A 352 -5.35 19.76 -13.54
CA GLU A 352 -5.23 21.20 -13.43
C GLU A 352 -6.42 21.92 -14.08
N ASN A 353 -6.76 21.57 -15.33
CA ASN A 353 -7.91 22.13 -16.02
C ASN A 353 -9.23 21.82 -15.29
N LYS A 354 -9.37 20.60 -14.78
CA LYS A 354 -10.55 20.19 -14.02
C LYS A 354 -10.69 20.97 -12.70
N PHE A 355 -9.58 21.17 -11.99
CA PHE A 355 -9.53 21.99 -10.80
C PHE A 355 -9.97 23.45 -11.08
N ILE A 356 -9.42 24.07 -12.12
CA ILE A 356 -9.78 25.44 -12.54
C ILE A 356 -11.27 25.53 -12.92
N GLU A 357 -11.78 24.53 -13.67
CA GLU A 357 -13.19 24.46 -14.03
C GLU A 357 -14.09 24.41 -12.79
N GLN A 358 -13.72 23.60 -11.80
CA GLN A 358 -14.48 23.50 -10.55
C GLN A 358 -14.37 24.76 -9.68
N LEU A 359 -13.20 25.42 -9.64
CA LEU A 359 -13.05 26.71 -8.97
C LEU A 359 -13.96 27.79 -9.61
N LYS A 360 -14.01 27.85 -10.94
CA LYS A 360 -14.90 28.76 -11.65
C LYS A 360 -16.37 28.53 -11.33
N LYS A 361 -16.76 27.28 -11.12
CA LYS A 361 -18.14 26.90 -10.79
C LYS A 361 -18.49 27.16 -9.32
N SER A 362 -17.61 26.78 -8.39
CA SER A 362 -17.85 26.89 -6.95
C SER A 362 -17.58 28.26 -6.37
N LYS A 363 -16.72 29.05 -7.01
CA LYS A 363 -16.31 30.41 -6.59
C LYS A 363 -16.04 30.53 -5.09
N PRO A 364 -15.09 29.77 -4.53
CA PRO A 364 -14.80 29.85 -3.11
C PRO A 364 -14.39 31.27 -2.72
N ASN A 365 -14.94 31.81 -1.62
CA ASN A 365 -14.56 33.13 -1.13
C ASN A 365 -13.09 33.20 -0.72
N PHE A 366 -12.58 32.07 -0.18
CA PHE A 366 -11.19 31.97 0.27
C PHE A 366 -10.51 30.72 -0.25
N ILE A 367 -9.24 30.88 -0.61
CA ILE A 367 -8.31 29.79 -0.94
C ILE A 367 -7.13 29.86 0.06
N VAL A 368 -6.86 28.75 0.74
CA VAL A 368 -5.70 28.64 1.62
C VAL A 368 -4.50 28.17 0.80
N TYR A 369 -3.39 28.89 0.97
CA TYR A 369 -2.13 28.66 0.30
C TYR A 369 -1.02 28.49 1.36
N SER A 370 -0.06 27.60 1.15
CA SER A 370 1.09 27.50 2.04
C SER A 370 2.39 27.81 1.31
N SER A 371 3.15 28.75 1.86
CA SER A 371 4.47 29.09 1.34
C SER A 371 5.55 28.06 1.67
N ASN A 372 5.27 27.13 2.62
CA ASN A 372 6.22 26.14 3.13
C ASN A 372 6.11 24.77 2.45
N ILE A 373 5.69 24.72 1.19
CA ILE A 373 5.57 23.46 0.46
C ILE A 373 6.96 22.94 0.09
N ASN A 374 7.61 22.28 1.03
CA ASN A 374 8.91 21.64 0.80
C ASN A 374 8.84 20.36 -0.04
N TRP A 375 7.66 19.81 -0.25
CA TRP A 375 7.46 18.53 -0.96
C TRP A 375 7.35 18.70 -2.48
N PHE A 376 6.78 19.81 -2.92
CA PHE A 376 6.70 20.19 -4.32
C PHE A 376 7.35 21.57 -4.48
N LYS A 377 8.67 21.59 -4.39
CA LYS A 377 9.47 22.84 -4.52
C LYS A 377 9.22 23.58 -5.82
N ASP A 378 8.59 22.95 -6.78
CA ASP A 378 8.30 23.55 -8.05
C ASP A 378 6.79 23.61 -8.27
N ARG A 379 6.20 24.79 -8.01
CA ARG A 379 4.91 25.22 -8.54
C ARG A 379 4.80 25.01 -10.07
N LYS A 380 5.90 24.63 -10.71
CA LYS A 380 6.02 24.21 -12.10
C LYS A 380 5.11 23.06 -12.48
N ASN A 381 4.63 22.26 -11.53
CA ASN A 381 3.78 21.11 -11.82
C ASN A 381 2.31 21.47 -12.05
N ALA A 382 1.85 22.65 -11.59
CA ALA A 382 0.49 23.14 -11.80
C ALA A 382 0.46 24.66 -12.08
N PRO A 383 1.20 25.15 -13.11
CA PRO A 383 1.40 26.58 -13.36
C PRO A 383 0.11 27.31 -13.72
N ASN A 384 -0.83 26.65 -14.41
CA ASN A 384 -2.09 27.26 -14.82
C ASN A 384 -3.03 27.44 -13.62
N ALA A 385 -3.06 26.49 -12.69
CA ALA A 385 -3.84 26.59 -11.45
C ALA A 385 -3.28 27.70 -10.56
N ASP A 386 -1.95 27.77 -10.40
CA ASP A 386 -1.27 28.83 -9.66
C ASP A 386 -1.57 30.20 -10.27
N ASN A 387 -1.37 30.38 -11.58
CA ASN A 387 -1.67 31.61 -12.29
C ASN A 387 -3.15 31.99 -12.18
N PHE A 388 -4.05 31.02 -12.28
CA PHE A 388 -5.48 31.26 -12.13
C PHE A 388 -5.80 31.81 -10.72
N ILE A 389 -5.24 31.21 -9.66
CA ILE A 389 -5.47 31.67 -8.30
C ILE A 389 -4.92 33.10 -8.11
N ILE A 390 -3.67 33.36 -8.49
CA ILE A 390 -3.03 34.66 -8.33
C ILE A 390 -3.76 35.77 -9.14
N SER A 391 -4.32 35.43 -10.31
CA SER A 391 -5.05 36.41 -11.15
C SER A 391 -6.44 36.73 -10.62
N ASN A 392 -7.10 35.83 -9.93
CA ASN A 392 -8.50 35.98 -9.51
C ASN A 392 -8.69 36.17 -8.00
N TYR A 393 -7.63 35.99 -7.22
CA TYR A 393 -7.65 36.13 -5.77
C TYR A 393 -6.51 37.03 -5.33
N SER A 394 -6.73 37.81 -4.31
CA SER A 394 -5.72 38.68 -3.68
C SER A 394 -5.40 38.20 -2.28
N LEU A 395 -4.16 38.38 -1.83
CA LEU A 395 -3.75 38.05 -0.47
C LEU A 395 -4.58 38.87 0.54
N TYR A 396 -5.35 38.16 1.35
CA TYR A 396 -6.20 38.73 2.38
C TYR A 396 -5.50 38.81 3.73
N GLU A 397 -4.87 37.70 4.16
CA GLU A 397 -4.19 37.60 5.45
C GLU A 397 -3.10 36.54 5.38
N LYS A 398 -2.00 36.77 6.13
CA LYS A 398 -0.92 35.79 6.31
C LYS A 398 -0.78 35.45 7.78
N ILE A 399 -0.86 34.18 8.11
CA ILE A 399 -0.75 33.64 9.47
C ILE A 399 0.36 32.60 9.48
N ASN A 400 1.49 32.96 10.06
CA ASN A 400 2.71 32.15 10.02
C ASN A 400 3.12 31.79 8.58
N SER A 401 3.11 30.52 8.24
CA SER A 401 3.40 29.99 6.90
C SER A 401 2.17 29.85 5.99
N TRP A 402 1.00 30.20 6.49
CA TRP A 402 -0.26 30.06 5.76
C TRP A 402 -0.69 31.40 5.18
N GLU A 403 -1.04 31.41 3.91
CA GLU A 403 -1.54 32.58 3.18
C GLU A 403 -3.00 32.33 2.82
N ILE A 404 -3.87 33.27 3.14
CA ILE A 404 -5.30 33.23 2.83
C ILE A 404 -5.55 34.22 1.70
N TYR A 405 -5.98 33.71 0.56
CA TYR A 405 -6.33 34.52 -0.60
C TYR A 405 -7.85 34.67 -0.64
N LYS A 406 -8.34 35.88 -0.90
CA LYS A 406 -9.76 36.19 -1.05
C LYS A 406 -10.07 36.49 -2.51
N ILE A 407 -11.24 36.07 -2.98
CA ILE A 407 -11.73 36.31 -4.34
C ILE A 407 -11.79 37.83 -4.60
N ASN A 408 -11.35 38.28 -5.77
CA ASN A 408 -11.46 39.67 -6.20
C ASN A 408 -12.91 39.96 -6.61
N ASN A 409 -13.42 41.15 -6.29
CA ASN A 409 -14.83 41.53 -6.55
C ASN A 409 -15.21 41.49 -8.04
N ASP A 410 -14.24 41.67 -8.94
CA ASP A 410 -14.45 41.70 -10.40
C ASP A 410 -14.06 40.36 -11.11
N SER A 411 -13.81 39.27 -10.31
CA SER A 411 -13.38 37.97 -10.84
C SER A 411 -14.58 37.16 -11.29
N TYR A 412 -14.61 36.75 -12.55
CA TYR A 412 -15.58 35.92 -13.31
C TYR A 412 -16.77 36.64 -13.91
#